data_66f4e1a2edc8324e069ab29d1d6d15b4
#
_entry.id   66f4e1a2edc8324e069ab29d1d6d15b4
#
_cell.length_a   1.000
_cell.length_b   1.000
_cell.length_c   1.000
_cell.angle_alpha   90.00
_cell.angle_beta   90.00
_cell.angle_gamma   90.00
#
_symmetry.space_group_name_H-M   'P 1'
#
loop_
_entity.id
_entity.type
_entity.pdbx_description
1 polymer ?
#
loop_
_entity_poly.entity_id
_entity_poly.type
_entity_poly.pdbx_seq_one_letter_code
_entity_poly.pdbx_strand_id
1 'polypeptide(L)'
;MEPEDKLYEEKLGKELKARMKLFKEALQDDDKKDELQESIQGSEIVIRLEIFLPSDKQEDFIDGLYLYINNNGEIVDADYYFKDSCDGALTRLSDEDLQVVKELFQDAFSLEIE
;
A
#
# COMPACT_ATOMS: atom_id res chain seq x y z
N MET A 1 21.92 -9.04 -0.69
CA MET A 1 20.75 -8.91 0.19
C MET A 1 21.23 -8.77 1.63
N GLU A 2 20.80 -7.72 2.28
CA GLU A 2 21.26 -7.44 3.62
C GLU A 2 20.55 -8.34 4.64
N PRO A 3 21.25 -8.81 5.68
CA PRO A 3 20.65 -9.69 6.69
C PRO A 3 19.45 -9.07 7.41
N GLU A 4 19.42 -7.76 7.55
CA GLU A 4 18.32 -7.07 8.22
C GLU A 4 17.01 -7.21 7.47
N ASP A 5 17.02 -7.10 6.15
CA ASP A 5 15.83 -7.24 5.32
C ASP A 5 15.22 -8.63 5.45
N LYS A 6 16.06 -9.65 5.50
CA LYS A 6 15.63 -11.03 5.65
C LYS A 6 15.00 -11.27 7.01
N LEU A 7 15.53 -10.66 8.07
CA LEU A 7 14.95 -10.76 9.41
C LEU A 7 13.58 -10.12 9.48
N TYR A 8 13.40 -8.98 8.83
CA TYR A 8 12.10 -8.30 8.77
C TYR A 8 11.08 -9.11 8.00
N GLU A 9 11.49 -9.73 6.90
CA GLU A 9 10.59 -10.59 6.11
C GLU A 9 10.13 -11.80 6.91
N GLU A 10 11.03 -12.43 7.64
CA GLU A 10 10.70 -13.58 8.50
C GLU A 10 9.77 -13.17 9.62
N LYS A 11 10.03 -12.03 10.25
CA LYS A 11 9.20 -11.52 11.33
C LYS A 11 7.80 -11.17 10.80
N LEU A 12 7.72 -10.52 9.66
CA LEU A 12 6.45 -10.17 9.04
C LEU A 12 5.61 -11.40 8.74
N GLY A 13 6.22 -12.43 8.15
CA GLY A 13 5.52 -13.68 7.85
C GLY A 13 5.03 -14.39 9.09
N LYS A 14 5.84 -14.37 10.14
CA LYS A 14 5.51 -14.99 11.42
C LYS A 14 4.31 -14.29 12.08
N GLU A 15 4.35 -12.97 12.13
CA GLU A 15 3.25 -12.18 12.69
C GLU A 15 1.97 -12.35 11.88
N LEU A 16 2.08 -12.36 10.56
CA LEU A 16 0.91 -12.58 9.69
C LEU A 16 0.28 -13.94 9.96
N LYS A 17 1.08 -14.99 10.07
CA LYS A 17 0.56 -16.34 10.38
C LYS A 17 -0.18 -16.37 11.70
N ALA A 18 0.36 -15.69 12.72
CA ALA A 18 -0.27 -15.62 14.03
C ALA A 18 -1.62 -14.90 13.94
N ARG A 19 -1.66 -13.79 13.23
CA ARG A 19 -2.90 -13.03 13.03
C ARG A 19 -3.93 -13.82 12.22
N MET A 20 -3.49 -14.50 11.15
CA MET A 20 -4.39 -15.29 10.33
C MET A 20 -5.00 -16.46 11.10
N LYS A 21 -4.23 -17.06 12.00
CA LYS A 21 -4.75 -18.11 12.89
C LYS A 21 -5.88 -17.55 13.77
N LEU A 22 -5.64 -16.38 14.34
CA LEU A 22 -6.63 -15.69 15.18
C LEU A 22 -7.89 -15.37 14.38
N PHE A 23 -7.72 -14.86 13.16
CA PHE A 23 -8.85 -14.52 12.29
C PHE A 23 -9.67 -15.75 11.91
N LYS A 24 -9.00 -16.87 11.62
CA LYS A 24 -9.69 -18.12 11.27
C LYS A 24 -10.46 -18.67 12.45
N GLU A 25 -9.91 -18.58 13.65
CA GLU A 25 -10.61 -18.98 14.87
C GLU A 25 -11.83 -18.09 15.10
N ALA A 26 -11.72 -16.80 14.85
CA ALA A 26 -12.84 -15.87 14.99
C ALA A 26 -13.97 -16.17 14.01
N LEU A 27 -13.65 -16.68 12.81
CA LEU A 27 -14.68 -17.08 11.85
C LEU A 27 -15.50 -18.29 12.31
N GLN A 28 -14.95 -19.11 13.21
CA GLN A 28 -15.60 -20.30 13.71
C GLN A 28 -16.39 -20.07 15.01
N ASP A 29 -16.22 -18.88 15.62
CA ASP A 29 -16.78 -18.58 16.94
C ASP A 29 -17.25 -17.14 16.99
N ASP A 30 -18.56 -16.92 17.11
CA ASP A 30 -19.15 -15.59 17.09
C ASP A 30 -18.65 -14.72 18.25
N ASP A 31 -18.42 -15.30 19.42
CA ASP A 31 -17.91 -14.56 20.58
C ASP A 31 -16.49 -14.04 20.32
N LYS A 32 -15.63 -14.89 19.73
CA LYS A 32 -14.27 -14.48 19.38
C LYS A 32 -14.27 -13.42 18.28
N LYS A 33 -15.20 -13.54 17.34
CA LYS A 33 -15.36 -12.55 16.28
C LYS A 33 -15.72 -11.19 16.85
N ASP A 34 -16.67 -11.15 17.77
CA ASP A 34 -17.07 -9.91 18.43
C ASP A 34 -15.91 -9.31 19.24
N GLU A 35 -15.19 -10.13 20.00
CA GLU A 35 -14.02 -9.68 20.77
C GLU A 35 -12.95 -9.09 19.85
N LEU A 36 -12.69 -9.73 18.72
CA LEU A 36 -11.71 -9.26 17.77
C LEU A 36 -12.12 -7.91 17.19
N GLN A 37 -13.36 -7.76 16.77
CA GLN A 37 -13.86 -6.51 16.20
C GLN A 37 -13.81 -5.37 17.23
N GLU A 38 -14.15 -5.64 18.46
CA GLU A 38 -14.08 -4.65 19.54
C GLU A 38 -12.65 -4.27 19.90
N SER A 39 -11.69 -5.17 19.66
CA SER A 39 -10.28 -4.92 19.97
C SER A 39 -9.58 -4.03 18.96
N ILE A 40 -10.19 -3.77 17.80
CA ILE A 40 -9.58 -2.92 16.78
C ILE A 40 -9.46 -1.50 17.30
N GLN A 41 -8.23 -0.97 17.26
CA GLN A 41 -7.92 0.34 17.85
C GLN A 41 -8.35 1.50 16.95
N GLY A 42 -8.61 1.24 15.69
CA GLY A 42 -9.03 2.27 14.76
C GLY A 42 -8.98 1.76 13.35
N SER A 43 -9.60 2.50 12.46
CA SER A 43 -9.59 2.17 11.05
C SER A 43 -9.60 3.45 10.22
N GLU A 44 -9.07 3.34 9.03
CA GLU A 44 -8.99 4.45 8.09
C GLU A 44 -9.25 3.92 6.69
N ILE A 45 -9.97 4.69 5.91
CA ILE A 45 -10.20 4.36 4.50
C ILE A 45 -9.11 5.06 3.68
N VAL A 46 -8.32 4.26 2.99
CA VAL A 46 -7.29 4.79 2.09
C VAL A 46 -7.52 4.18 0.72
N ILE A 47 -7.59 5.04 -0.28
CA ILE A 47 -7.74 4.61 -1.67
C ILE A 47 -6.37 4.64 -2.32
N ARG A 48 -6.00 3.56 -2.98
CA ARG A 48 -4.75 3.51 -3.74
C ARG A 48 -5.07 3.66 -5.22
N LEU A 49 -4.58 4.71 -5.82
CA LEU A 49 -4.72 4.97 -7.25
C LEU A 49 -3.40 4.64 -7.94
N GLU A 50 -3.45 3.80 -8.95
CA GLU A 50 -2.27 3.46 -9.71
C GLU A 50 -2.20 4.32 -10.97
N ILE A 51 -1.10 5.04 -11.14
CA ILE A 51 -0.86 5.88 -12.32
C ILE A 51 0.20 5.21 -13.17
N PHE A 52 -0.15 4.98 -14.43
CA PHE A 52 0.80 4.42 -15.41
C PHE A 52 1.51 5.57 -16.09
N LEU A 53 2.84 5.63 -15.91
CA LEU A 53 3.64 6.71 -16.48
C LEU A 53 4.01 6.40 -17.92
N PRO A 54 4.10 7.41 -18.80
CA PRO A 54 4.53 7.18 -20.17
C PRO A 54 6.01 6.77 -20.20
N SER A 55 6.34 5.83 -21.07
CA SER A 55 7.72 5.35 -21.17
C SER A 55 8.12 5.20 -22.61
N ASP A 56 9.31 5.69 -22.94
CA ASP A 56 9.97 5.53 -24.25
C ASP A 56 10.82 4.27 -24.29
N LYS A 57 10.87 3.53 -23.17
CA LYS A 57 11.75 2.39 -23.03
C LYS A 57 11.12 1.15 -23.67
N GLN A 58 11.83 0.06 -23.60
CA GLN A 58 11.40 -1.19 -24.21
C GLN A 58 10.01 -1.61 -23.72
N GLU A 59 9.29 -2.36 -24.54
CA GLU A 59 7.91 -2.75 -24.28
C GLU A 59 7.68 -3.45 -22.95
N ASP A 60 8.71 -4.14 -22.46
CA ASP A 60 8.61 -4.88 -21.21
C ASP A 60 8.97 -4.04 -19.97
N PHE A 61 9.24 -2.75 -20.15
CA PHE A 61 9.47 -1.84 -19.02
C PHE A 61 8.21 -1.03 -18.74
N ILE A 62 7.77 -1.09 -17.50
CA ILE A 62 6.60 -0.35 -17.03
C ILE A 62 6.99 0.32 -15.72
N ASP A 63 6.67 1.61 -15.60
CA ASP A 63 6.81 2.28 -14.31
C ASP A 63 5.56 3.10 -14.00
N GLY A 64 5.41 3.44 -12.74
CA GLY A 64 4.23 4.15 -12.30
C GLY A 64 4.31 4.59 -10.85
N LEU A 65 3.21 5.13 -10.40
CA LEU A 65 3.05 5.60 -9.03
C LEU A 65 1.81 4.97 -8.41
N TYR A 66 1.91 4.61 -7.15
CA TYR A 66 0.74 4.35 -6.32
C TYR A 66 0.52 5.58 -5.45
N LEU A 67 -0.62 6.23 -5.59
CA LEU A 67 -0.98 7.36 -4.75
C LEU A 67 -1.93 6.89 -3.67
N TYR A 68 -1.65 7.23 -2.43
CA TYR A 68 -2.51 6.89 -1.30
C TYR A 68 -3.32 8.12 -0.94
N ILE A 69 -4.64 7.99 -1.05
CA ILE A 69 -5.57 9.11 -0.94
C ILE A 69 -6.51 8.84 0.22
N ASN A 70 -6.67 9.82 1.11
CA ASN A 70 -7.54 9.68 2.26
C ASN A 70 -9.00 9.97 1.89
N ASN A 71 -9.89 9.87 2.85
CA ASN A 71 -11.32 10.06 2.62
C ASN A 71 -11.70 11.51 2.30
N ASN A 72 -10.78 12.45 2.45
CA ASN A 72 -10.98 13.85 2.05
C ASN A 72 -10.50 14.13 0.63
N GLY A 73 -9.97 13.11 -0.05
CA GLY A 73 -9.43 13.26 -1.40
C GLY A 73 -8.02 13.81 -1.44
N GLU A 74 -7.33 13.85 -0.31
CA GLU A 74 -5.97 14.35 -0.25
C GLU A 74 -4.94 13.23 -0.44
N ILE A 75 -3.89 13.49 -1.23
CA ILE A 75 -2.78 12.57 -1.38
C ILE A 75 -1.95 12.64 -0.11
N VAL A 76 -1.86 11.52 0.62
CA VAL A 76 -1.14 11.48 1.90
C VAL A 76 0.19 10.76 1.79
N ASP A 77 0.38 9.96 0.74
CA ASP A 77 1.62 9.24 0.52
C ASP A 77 1.70 8.75 -0.92
N ALA A 78 2.87 8.28 -1.33
CA ALA A 78 3.04 7.73 -2.67
C ALA A 78 4.23 6.78 -2.73
N ASP A 79 4.12 5.77 -3.59
CA ASP A 79 5.20 4.86 -3.92
C ASP A 79 5.51 4.95 -5.41
N TYR A 80 6.78 4.87 -5.73
CA TYR A 80 7.22 4.71 -7.12
C TYR A 80 7.59 3.25 -7.35
N TYR A 81 7.17 2.68 -8.47
CA TYR A 81 7.53 1.31 -8.81
C TYR A 81 7.98 1.24 -10.26
N PHE A 82 8.76 0.21 -10.55
CA PHE A 82 9.03 -0.19 -11.93
C PHE A 82 9.02 -1.71 -12.02
N LYS A 83 8.72 -2.18 -13.22
CA LYS A 83 8.78 -3.60 -13.57
C LYS A 83 9.39 -3.74 -14.94
N ASP A 84 10.26 -4.72 -15.11
CA ASP A 84 10.72 -5.13 -16.42
C ASP A 84 10.47 -6.63 -16.56
N SER A 85 10.94 -7.24 -17.64
CA SER A 85 10.66 -8.65 -17.93
C SER A 85 11.21 -9.61 -16.88
N CYS A 86 12.17 -9.18 -16.08
CA CYS A 86 12.89 -10.06 -15.17
C CYS A 86 12.71 -9.67 -13.70
N ASP A 87 12.37 -8.42 -13.41
CA ASP A 87 12.43 -7.92 -12.05
C ASP A 87 11.54 -6.71 -11.87
N GLY A 88 11.33 -6.33 -10.63
CA GLY A 88 10.58 -5.14 -10.28
C GLY A 88 10.98 -4.66 -8.89
N ALA A 89 10.76 -3.37 -8.65
CA ALA A 89 11.06 -2.77 -7.36
C ALA A 89 10.08 -1.65 -7.05
N LEU A 90 9.94 -1.35 -5.77
CA LEU A 90 9.02 -0.34 -5.30
C LEU A 90 9.67 0.40 -4.14
N THR A 91 9.53 1.73 -4.11
CA THR A 91 10.05 2.53 -3.02
C THR A 91 9.08 3.62 -2.63
N ARG A 92 9.03 3.93 -1.34
CA ARG A 92 8.24 5.05 -0.83
C ARG A 92 8.92 6.36 -1.17
N LEU A 93 8.16 7.36 -1.60
CA LEU A 93 8.71 8.67 -1.91
C LEU A 93 9.13 9.40 -0.63
N SER A 94 10.20 10.18 -0.73
CA SER A 94 10.59 11.10 0.33
C SER A 94 9.55 12.22 0.47
N ASP A 95 9.61 12.97 1.57
CA ASP A 95 8.68 14.08 1.78
C ASP A 95 8.80 15.14 0.67
N GLU A 96 10.01 15.39 0.21
CA GLU A 96 10.28 16.35 -0.87
C GLU A 96 9.65 15.87 -2.19
N ASP A 97 9.86 14.61 -2.54
CA ASP A 97 9.30 14.03 -3.76
C ASP A 97 7.79 13.92 -3.67
N LEU A 98 7.26 13.58 -2.51
CA LEU A 98 5.82 13.52 -2.28
C LEU A 98 5.18 14.88 -2.51
N GLN A 99 5.83 15.96 -2.08
CA GLN A 99 5.31 17.32 -2.29
C GLN A 99 5.19 17.64 -3.78
N VAL A 100 6.18 17.24 -4.57
CA VAL A 100 6.15 17.43 -6.02
C VAL A 100 4.95 16.69 -6.62
N VAL A 101 4.75 15.45 -6.22
CA VAL A 101 3.64 14.63 -6.70
C VAL A 101 2.30 15.24 -6.31
N LYS A 102 2.18 15.73 -5.09
CA LYS A 102 0.96 16.41 -4.63
C LYS A 102 0.64 17.63 -5.48
N GLU A 103 1.62 18.44 -5.78
CA GLU A 103 1.43 19.64 -6.61
C GLU A 103 1.03 19.29 -8.03
N LEU A 104 1.55 18.20 -8.57
CA LEU A 104 1.24 17.77 -9.93
C LEU A 104 -0.12 17.10 -10.05
N PHE A 105 -0.50 16.30 -9.09
CA PHE A 105 -1.63 15.38 -9.26
C PHE A 105 -2.81 15.62 -8.32
N GLN A 106 -2.69 16.48 -7.31
CA GLN A 106 -3.76 16.68 -6.32
C GLN A 106 -5.11 17.02 -6.98
N ASP A 107 -5.08 17.86 -8.00
CA ASP A 107 -6.29 18.31 -8.69
C ASP A 107 -6.53 17.61 -10.04
N ALA A 108 -5.65 16.70 -10.42
CA ALA A 108 -5.72 16.03 -11.72
C ALA A 108 -6.79 14.94 -11.78
N PHE A 109 -7.12 14.37 -10.63
CA PHE A 109 -8.09 13.28 -10.56
C PHE A 109 -9.20 13.67 -9.60
N SER A 110 -10.43 13.69 -10.10
CA SER A 110 -11.57 13.90 -9.21
C SER A 110 -12.07 12.53 -8.76
N LEU A 111 -11.90 12.29 -7.48
CA LEU A 111 -12.42 11.10 -6.84
C LEU A 111 -13.71 11.46 -6.15
N GLU A 112 -14.82 11.06 -6.75
CA GLU A 112 -16.11 11.21 -6.10
C GLU A 112 -16.41 9.91 -5.38
N ILE A 113 -16.32 9.97 -4.06
CA ILE A 113 -16.68 8.84 -3.21
C ILE A 113 -18.06 9.19 -2.64
N GLU A 114 -19.05 8.53 -3.17
CA GLU A 114 -20.40 8.63 -2.63
C GLU A 114 -20.68 7.52 -1.66
#